data_35adf237ffd371b4d66fbe9a673a552f
#
_entry.id   35adf237ffd371b4d66fbe9a673a552f
#
_cell.length_a   1.000
_cell.length_b   1.000
_cell.length_c   1.000
_cell.angle_alpha   90.00
_cell.angle_beta   90.00
_cell.angle_gamma   90.00
#
_symmetry.space_group_name_H-M   'P 1'
#
loop_
_entity.id
_entity.type
_entity.pdbx_description
1 polymer ?
#
loop_
_entity_poly.entity_id
_entity_poly.type
_entity_poly.pdbx_seq_one_letter_code
_entity_poly.pdbx_strand_id
1 'polypeptide(L)'
;AAGRRRGLEGGRAAARKCRGDLNMSENCTHNCETCGMNCPSRTGGAPQDMREKPHELSSIKKVIGVVSGKGGVGKSMTSAMLAVLLNRRGYHTAVLDADVTGPSIPKLFGLHGRAMATEQGILPVRTKTGIDVMSVNLLLENETDPVVWRGPVIAGAVKQFWQDVIWKDVDFMFVDMPPGTGDVPLTVFQSLPVDGIIVVTSPQQLVSLIVEKAVNMAAMMNVPVLGVVENMAWAVCPHCGEKLYVFGESHVEEVAAAHGLPVLARCPLNPQLAKQADLGVIESFEGETLDKAADAVENLM
;
A
#
# COMPACT_ATOMS: atom_id res chain seq x y z
N ALA A 1 59.94 27.42 -30.04
CA ALA A 1 60.04 28.25 -28.85
C ALA A 1 59.16 27.64 -27.76
N ALA A 2 59.80 27.21 -26.69
CA ALA A 2 59.22 26.49 -25.57
C ALA A 2 58.44 27.43 -24.64
N GLY A 3 57.31 26.95 -24.10
CA GLY A 3 56.56 27.61 -23.07
C GLY A 3 55.92 26.60 -22.13
N ARG A 4 56.44 26.56 -20.91
CA ARG A 4 56.21 25.59 -19.83
C ARG A 4 54.75 25.52 -19.36
N ARG A 5 54.27 24.29 -19.16
CA ARG A 5 53.09 23.94 -18.35
C ARG A 5 53.46 24.04 -16.86
N ARG A 6 52.62 24.68 -16.07
CA ARG A 6 52.52 24.44 -14.61
C ARG A 6 51.10 23.97 -14.31
N GLY A 7 51.00 22.83 -13.70
CA GLY A 7 49.74 22.28 -13.20
C GLY A 7 49.30 23.00 -11.93
N LEU A 8 47.99 23.02 -11.76
CA LEU A 8 47.36 23.25 -10.46
C LEU A 8 46.22 22.24 -10.36
N GLU A 9 46.49 21.20 -9.58
CA GLU A 9 45.47 20.35 -8.99
C GLU A 9 44.71 21.17 -7.95
N GLY A 10 43.41 21.27 -8.10
CA GLY A 10 42.54 21.92 -7.13
C GLY A 10 41.24 21.11 -7.05
N GLY A 11 41.12 20.33 -5.97
CA GLY A 11 39.99 19.49 -5.69
C GLY A 11 38.66 20.26 -5.71
N ARG A 12 37.73 19.78 -6.48
CA ARG A 12 36.35 20.24 -6.45
C ARG A 12 35.60 19.44 -5.38
N ALA A 13 35.52 19.98 -4.18
CA ALA A 13 34.53 19.57 -3.19
C ALA A 13 33.16 19.99 -3.68
N ALA A 14 32.29 19.00 -3.83
CA ALA A 14 30.90 19.20 -4.24
C ALA A 14 30.11 19.91 -3.12
N ALA A 15 29.85 21.20 -3.30
CA ALA A 15 28.96 21.96 -2.44
C ALA A 15 27.49 21.44 -2.68
N ARG A 16 26.93 20.72 -1.71
CA ARG A 16 25.49 20.45 -1.65
C ARG A 16 24.78 21.78 -1.36
N LYS A 17 24.05 22.29 -2.36
CA LYS A 17 23.16 23.44 -2.21
C LYS A 17 21.97 23.04 -1.31
N CYS A 18 21.92 23.58 -0.09
CA CYS A 18 20.68 23.63 0.68
C CYS A 18 19.73 24.62 0.01
N ARG A 19 18.62 24.14 -0.56
CA ARG A 19 17.49 24.97 -0.99
C ARG A 19 16.47 24.95 0.13
N GLY A 20 16.16 26.12 0.66
CA GLY A 20 15.07 26.34 1.63
C GLY A 20 15.29 27.68 2.33
N ASP A 21 14.67 28.72 1.78
CA ASP A 21 14.58 30.05 2.41
C ASP A 21 13.78 29.95 3.70
N LEU A 22 14.46 30.02 4.86
CA LEU A 22 13.85 30.43 6.13
C LEU A 22 14.96 30.84 7.11
N ASN A 23 15.09 32.15 7.38
CA ASN A 23 15.86 32.80 8.46
C ASN A 23 17.27 32.26 8.71
N MET A 24 18.16 32.50 7.79
CA MET A 24 19.61 32.32 8.04
C MET A 24 20.16 33.57 8.77
N SER A 25 20.79 33.37 9.92
CA SER A 25 21.54 34.44 10.58
C SER A 25 22.65 34.93 9.66
N GLU A 26 22.91 36.24 9.64
CA GLU A 26 23.88 36.91 8.77
C GLU A 26 25.35 36.40 8.91
N ASN A 27 25.63 35.49 9.84
CA ASN A 27 26.92 34.90 10.13
C ASN A 27 27.03 33.38 9.83
N CYS A 28 26.25 32.84 8.94
CA CYS A 28 26.32 31.41 8.61
C CYS A 28 27.51 31.11 7.69
N THR A 29 28.52 30.41 8.18
CA THR A 29 29.74 30.01 7.43
C THR A 29 29.51 28.79 6.52
N HIS A 30 28.30 28.22 6.45
CA HIS A 30 27.95 27.01 5.70
C HIS A 30 28.78 25.75 6.02
N ASN A 31 29.59 25.77 7.07
CA ASN A 31 30.31 24.59 7.53
C ASN A 31 29.72 24.08 8.84
N CYS A 32 28.83 23.11 8.73
CA CYS A 32 28.06 22.55 9.84
C CYS A 32 28.93 21.73 10.82
N GLU A 33 30.11 21.28 10.44
CA GLU A 33 31.00 20.47 11.29
C GLU A 33 31.71 21.29 12.35
N THR A 34 32.01 22.57 12.07
CA THR A 34 32.77 23.45 12.96
C THR A 34 31.97 24.62 13.55
N CYS A 35 30.68 24.73 13.17
CA CYS A 35 29.81 25.81 13.62
C CYS A 35 29.27 25.55 15.04
N GLY A 36 29.60 26.42 16.00
CA GLY A 36 29.12 26.35 17.40
C GLY A 36 27.71 26.90 17.64
N MET A 37 26.99 27.32 16.59
CA MET A 37 25.65 27.93 16.70
C MET A 37 24.54 26.89 16.76
N ASN A 38 23.52 27.14 17.56
CA ASN A 38 22.29 26.34 17.64
C ASN A 38 21.43 26.63 16.40
N CYS A 39 21.59 25.85 15.34
CA CYS A 39 20.86 26.01 14.08
C CYS A 39 19.72 24.99 14.03
N PRO A 40 18.46 25.39 13.70
CA PRO A 40 17.35 24.46 13.57
C PRO A 40 17.58 23.31 12.58
N SER A 41 18.44 23.52 11.58
CA SER A 41 18.84 22.47 10.64
C SER A 41 19.88 21.48 11.18
N ARG A 42 20.44 21.70 12.38
CA ARG A 42 21.45 20.85 13.04
C ARG A 42 20.85 19.90 14.06
N THR A 43 19.65 20.19 14.53
CA THR A 43 18.85 19.24 15.28
C THR A 43 18.28 18.23 14.30
N GLY A 44 19.10 17.28 13.89
CA GLY A 44 18.62 15.99 13.44
C GLY A 44 17.87 15.38 14.63
N GLY A 45 16.64 15.83 14.86
CA GLY A 45 15.72 15.16 15.75
C GLY A 45 15.67 13.71 15.29
N ALA A 46 15.71 12.78 16.22
CA ALA A 46 15.36 11.39 15.93
C ALA A 46 14.09 11.42 15.04
N PRO A 47 14.00 10.57 14.01
CA PRO A 47 12.84 10.54 13.15
C PRO A 47 11.60 10.57 14.04
N GLN A 48 10.82 11.65 13.97
CA GLN A 48 9.58 11.72 14.74
C GLN A 48 8.72 10.58 14.24
N ASP A 49 8.30 9.70 15.13
CA ASP A 49 7.31 8.69 14.80
C ASP A 49 6.02 9.43 14.41
N MET A 50 5.74 9.43 13.11
CA MET A 50 4.55 10.11 12.54
C MET A 50 3.32 9.19 12.54
N ARG A 51 3.42 8.01 13.16
CA ARG A 51 2.32 7.06 13.24
C ARG A 51 1.22 7.61 14.12
N GLU A 52 0.03 7.60 13.57
CA GLU A 52 -1.16 7.99 14.30
C GLU A 52 -1.62 6.86 15.22
N LYS A 53 -2.16 7.22 16.36
CA LYS A 53 -2.78 6.24 17.25
C LYS A 53 -4.15 5.85 16.69
N PRO A 54 -4.54 4.57 16.73
CA PRO A 54 -5.89 4.18 16.39
C PRO A 54 -6.88 4.73 17.41
N HIS A 55 -8.17 4.65 17.09
CA HIS A 55 -9.24 4.98 18.02
C HIS A 55 -9.06 4.24 19.37
N GLU A 56 -9.36 4.87 20.49
CA GLU A 56 -9.15 4.31 21.85
C GLU A 56 -9.83 2.96 22.08
N LEU A 57 -10.97 2.73 21.42
CA LEU A 57 -11.71 1.47 21.46
C LEU A 57 -11.29 0.45 20.40
N SER A 58 -10.29 0.78 19.59
CA SER A 58 -9.77 -0.11 18.56
C SER A 58 -8.70 -1.06 19.11
N SER A 59 -8.72 -2.29 18.60
CA SER A 59 -7.71 -3.31 18.85
C SER A 59 -7.41 -4.02 17.53
N ILE A 60 -6.20 -3.81 17.00
CA ILE A 60 -5.76 -4.40 15.73
C ILE A 60 -4.40 -5.04 15.97
N LYS A 61 -4.26 -6.34 15.65
CA LYS A 61 -3.02 -7.06 15.90
C LYS A 61 -1.99 -6.87 14.79
N LYS A 62 -2.45 -6.96 13.52
CA LYS A 62 -1.56 -6.86 12.33
C LYS A 62 -2.20 -6.02 11.24
N VAL A 63 -1.40 -5.16 10.64
CA VAL A 63 -1.79 -4.28 9.52
C VAL A 63 -0.95 -4.61 8.30
N ILE A 64 -1.58 -5.00 7.21
CA ILE A 64 -0.94 -5.41 5.97
C ILE A 64 -1.31 -4.44 4.84
N GLY A 65 -0.32 -3.77 4.28
CA GLY A 65 -0.51 -2.94 3.11
C GLY A 65 -0.51 -3.77 1.81
N VAL A 66 -1.52 -3.58 0.96
CA VAL A 66 -1.53 -4.17 -0.38
C VAL A 66 -1.27 -3.06 -1.38
N VAL A 67 -0.15 -3.17 -2.10
CA VAL A 67 0.36 -2.12 -2.99
C VAL A 67 0.45 -2.61 -4.43
N SER A 68 0.36 -1.67 -5.37
CA SER A 68 0.62 -1.94 -6.78
C SER A 68 1.25 -0.73 -7.46
N GLY A 69 2.10 -0.97 -8.45
CA GLY A 69 2.74 0.13 -9.19
C GLY A 69 1.84 0.81 -10.20
N LYS A 70 0.70 0.21 -10.56
CA LYS A 70 -0.30 0.79 -11.47
C LYS A 70 -1.71 0.32 -11.11
N GLY A 71 -2.71 1.04 -11.61
CA GLY A 71 -4.10 0.64 -11.51
C GLY A 71 -4.45 -0.56 -12.39
N GLY A 72 -5.53 -1.26 -12.05
CA GLY A 72 -6.10 -2.34 -12.87
C GLY A 72 -5.39 -3.70 -12.78
N VAL A 73 -4.43 -3.88 -11.86
CA VAL A 73 -3.74 -5.18 -11.66
C VAL A 73 -4.49 -6.14 -10.73
N GLY A 74 -5.63 -5.72 -10.17
CA GLY A 74 -6.41 -6.52 -9.23
C GLY A 74 -5.96 -6.42 -7.78
N LYS A 75 -5.35 -5.30 -7.38
CA LYS A 75 -4.93 -5.00 -6.02
C LYS A 75 -6.10 -5.17 -5.02
N SER A 76 -7.19 -4.45 -5.22
CA SER A 76 -8.37 -4.50 -4.35
C SER A 76 -9.02 -5.88 -4.29
N MET A 77 -9.02 -6.60 -5.43
CA MET A 77 -9.43 -8.00 -5.47
C MET A 77 -8.55 -8.88 -4.57
N THR A 78 -7.24 -8.68 -4.63
CA THR A 78 -6.28 -9.40 -3.78
C THR A 78 -6.48 -9.06 -2.31
N SER A 79 -6.65 -7.78 -1.97
CA SER A 79 -6.95 -7.32 -0.60
C SER A 79 -8.20 -7.98 -0.04
N ALA A 80 -9.30 -7.96 -0.81
CA ALA A 80 -10.57 -8.55 -0.42
C ALA A 80 -10.47 -10.08 -0.25
N MET A 81 -9.82 -10.76 -1.21
CA MET A 81 -9.66 -12.23 -1.14
C MET A 81 -8.79 -12.69 0.01
N LEU A 82 -7.72 -11.96 0.34
CA LEU A 82 -6.90 -12.27 1.53
C LEU A 82 -7.72 -12.14 2.82
N ALA A 83 -8.53 -11.06 2.92
CA ALA A 83 -9.43 -10.89 4.06
C ALA A 83 -10.44 -12.05 4.16
N VAL A 84 -11.03 -12.47 3.03
CA VAL A 84 -11.96 -13.61 2.96
C VAL A 84 -11.28 -14.91 3.37
N LEU A 85 -10.07 -15.19 2.86
CA LEU A 85 -9.34 -16.43 3.18
C LEU A 85 -8.99 -16.52 4.66
N LEU A 86 -8.46 -15.46 5.25
CA LEU A 86 -8.13 -15.46 6.69
C LEU A 86 -9.38 -15.46 7.57
N ASN A 87 -10.47 -14.82 7.14
CA ASN A 87 -11.74 -14.91 7.83
C ASN A 87 -12.27 -16.35 7.85
N ARG A 88 -12.17 -17.08 6.73
CA ARG A 88 -12.53 -18.53 6.66
C ARG A 88 -11.64 -19.41 7.56
N ARG A 89 -10.41 -18.98 7.83
CA ARG A 89 -9.50 -19.66 8.78
C ARG A 89 -9.83 -19.33 10.24
N GLY A 90 -10.86 -18.50 10.50
CA GLY A 90 -11.35 -18.17 11.84
C GLY A 90 -10.78 -16.89 12.43
N TYR A 91 -10.03 -16.10 11.66
CA TYR A 91 -9.55 -14.79 12.09
C TYR A 91 -10.60 -13.71 11.87
N HIS A 92 -10.65 -12.73 12.76
CA HIS A 92 -11.42 -11.51 12.52
C HIS A 92 -10.61 -10.57 11.62
N THR A 93 -11.11 -10.34 10.41
CA THR A 93 -10.41 -9.53 9.40
C THR A 93 -11.12 -8.22 9.13
N ALA A 94 -10.34 -7.22 8.73
CA ALA A 94 -10.86 -5.93 8.30
C ALA A 94 -10.19 -5.48 6.99
N VAL A 95 -10.90 -4.65 6.21
CA VAL A 95 -10.36 -4.01 5.01
C VAL A 95 -10.58 -2.51 5.11
N LEU A 96 -9.47 -1.77 5.10
CA LEU A 96 -9.45 -0.31 4.97
C LEU A 96 -9.16 0.06 3.53
N ASP A 97 -10.16 0.58 2.82
CA ASP A 97 -10.02 1.07 1.44
C ASP A 97 -9.40 2.48 1.46
N ALA A 98 -8.11 2.55 1.18
CA ALA A 98 -7.36 3.79 1.07
C ALA A 98 -7.27 4.33 -0.38
N ASP A 99 -7.84 3.63 -1.37
CA ASP A 99 -7.95 4.10 -2.75
C ASP A 99 -9.20 4.99 -2.91
N VAL A 100 -9.14 6.15 -2.31
CA VAL A 100 -10.26 7.12 -2.27
C VAL A 100 -10.69 7.59 -3.67
N THR A 101 -9.79 7.53 -4.65
CA THR A 101 -10.06 7.98 -6.02
C THR A 101 -10.82 6.95 -6.87
N GLY A 102 -10.72 5.68 -6.53
CA GLY A 102 -11.38 4.58 -7.22
C GLY A 102 -11.83 3.49 -6.25
N PRO A 103 -12.59 3.84 -5.19
CA PRO A 103 -12.92 2.90 -4.14
C PRO A 103 -13.76 1.75 -4.69
N SER A 104 -13.24 0.53 -4.53
CA SER A 104 -13.83 -0.67 -5.12
C SER A 104 -14.22 -1.71 -4.07
N ILE A 105 -13.68 -1.64 -2.87
CA ILE A 105 -13.89 -2.64 -1.81
C ILE A 105 -15.37 -2.82 -1.44
N PRO A 106 -16.17 -1.75 -1.21
CA PRO A 106 -17.61 -1.92 -0.90
C PRO A 106 -18.35 -2.68 -2.00
N LYS A 107 -18.05 -2.39 -3.27
CA LYS A 107 -18.69 -3.07 -4.42
C LYS A 107 -18.36 -4.56 -4.44
N LEU A 108 -17.12 -4.96 -4.15
CA LEU A 108 -16.69 -6.36 -4.13
C LEU A 108 -17.49 -7.20 -3.11
N PHE A 109 -17.82 -6.58 -1.98
CA PHE A 109 -18.59 -7.20 -0.90
C PHE A 109 -20.10 -6.96 -0.97
N GLY A 110 -20.58 -6.20 -1.97
CA GLY A 110 -21.99 -5.84 -2.09
C GLY A 110 -22.52 -5.00 -0.94
N LEU A 111 -21.69 -4.10 -0.43
CA LEU A 111 -22.04 -3.17 0.64
C LEU A 111 -22.61 -1.90 0.04
N HIS A 112 -23.90 -1.64 0.34
CA HIS A 112 -24.65 -0.47 -0.14
C HIS A 112 -25.12 0.43 1.01
N GLY A 113 -24.73 0.11 2.24
CA GLY A 113 -25.11 0.87 3.43
C GLY A 113 -24.06 1.92 3.80
N ARG A 114 -24.48 2.90 4.60
CA ARG A 114 -23.57 3.90 5.17
C ARG A 114 -22.94 3.40 6.48
N ALA A 115 -21.69 3.79 6.71
CA ALA A 115 -21.07 3.64 8.01
C ALA A 115 -21.83 4.48 9.07
N MET A 116 -22.05 3.90 10.23
CA MET A 116 -22.83 4.55 11.30
C MET A 116 -21.87 5.38 12.17
N ALA A 117 -22.13 6.69 12.27
CA ALA A 117 -21.51 7.54 13.25
C ALA A 117 -22.26 7.40 14.60
N THR A 118 -21.52 7.19 15.67
CA THR A 118 -22.00 7.14 17.05
C THR A 118 -21.36 8.26 17.87
N GLU A 119 -21.80 8.45 19.11
CA GLU A 119 -21.13 9.40 20.03
C GLU A 119 -19.68 9.01 20.34
N GLN A 120 -19.32 7.73 20.19
CA GLN A 120 -18.00 7.19 20.49
C GLN A 120 -17.07 7.14 19.28
N GLY A 121 -17.58 7.18 18.06
CA GLY A 121 -16.81 7.07 16.82
C GLY A 121 -17.63 6.47 15.68
N ILE A 122 -16.97 6.14 14.59
CA ILE A 122 -17.60 5.56 13.40
C ILE A 122 -17.50 4.03 13.49
N LEU A 123 -18.59 3.33 13.23
CA LEU A 123 -18.57 1.88 13.13
C LEU A 123 -18.28 1.46 11.67
N PRO A 124 -17.36 0.52 11.43
CA PRO A 124 -17.16 -0.03 10.11
C PRO A 124 -18.41 -0.79 9.65
N VAL A 125 -18.58 -0.91 8.34
CA VAL A 125 -19.68 -1.73 7.79
C VAL A 125 -19.22 -3.17 7.76
N ARG A 126 -20.03 -4.05 8.33
CA ARG A 126 -19.72 -5.48 8.42
C ARG A 126 -20.34 -6.26 7.26
N THR A 127 -19.52 -7.09 6.62
CA THR A 127 -19.97 -8.00 5.54
C THR A 127 -20.79 -9.16 6.09
N LYS A 128 -21.34 -9.98 5.18
CA LYS A 128 -22.16 -11.15 5.55
C LYS A 128 -21.38 -12.20 6.35
N THR A 129 -20.09 -12.37 6.09
CA THR A 129 -19.23 -13.32 6.82
C THR A 129 -18.53 -12.71 8.03
N GLY A 130 -18.74 -11.42 8.29
CA GLY A 130 -18.24 -10.75 9.48
C GLY A 130 -16.94 -9.99 9.28
N ILE A 131 -16.54 -9.69 8.06
CA ILE A 131 -15.38 -8.84 7.74
C ILE A 131 -15.78 -7.38 7.94
N ASP A 132 -14.96 -6.60 8.65
CA ASP A 132 -15.19 -5.18 8.85
C ASP A 132 -14.59 -4.36 7.68
N VAL A 133 -15.38 -3.46 7.09
CA VAL A 133 -14.96 -2.67 5.92
C VAL A 133 -15.19 -1.19 6.17
N MET A 134 -14.19 -0.37 5.82
CA MET A 134 -14.32 1.07 5.76
C MET A 134 -13.74 1.62 4.45
N SER A 135 -14.52 2.49 3.81
CA SER A 135 -14.19 3.17 2.56
C SER A 135 -14.88 4.52 2.53
N VAL A 136 -14.34 5.46 1.76
CA VAL A 136 -14.98 6.77 1.57
C VAL A 136 -16.39 6.64 1.00
N ASN A 137 -16.65 5.67 0.13
CA ASN A 137 -17.97 5.43 -0.45
C ASN A 137 -19.04 5.11 0.59
N LEU A 138 -18.65 4.56 1.74
CA LEU A 138 -19.56 4.26 2.84
C LEU A 138 -19.92 5.50 3.68
N LEU A 139 -19.35 6.68 3.37
CA LEU A 139 -19.67 7.97 3.99
C LEU A 139 -20.45 8.89 3.05
N LEU A 140 -20.44 8.64 1.75
CA LEU A 140 -21.11 9.48 0.76
C LEU A 140 -22.63 9.34 0.82
N GLU A 141 -23.35 10.39 0.41
CA GLU A 141 -24.82 10.35 0.28
C GLU A 141 -25.26 9.46 -0.87
N ASN A 142 -24.56 9.56 -2.00
CA ASN A 142 -24.75 8.67 -3.14
C ASN A 142 -23.41 8.04 -3.51
N GLU A 143 -23.41 6.74 -3.75
CA GLU A 143 -22.22 5.97 -4.14
C GLU A 143 -21.55 6.47 -5.43
N THR A 144 -22.30 7.19 -6.27
CA THR A 144 -21.85 7.74 -7.55
C THR A 144 -21.34 9.17 -7.46
N ASP A 145 -21.37 9.78 -6.26
CA ASP A 145 -20.87 11.14 -6.08
C ASP A 145 -19.36 11.17 -6.32
N PRO A 146 -18.86 12.06 -7.20
CA PRO A 146 -17.45 12.13 -7.48
C PRO A 146 -16.67 12.67 -6.29
N VAL A 147 -15.68 11.93 -5.84
CA VAL A 147 -14.73 12.38 -4.82
C VAL A 147 -13.59 13.11 -5.50
N VAL A 148 -13.66 14.43 -5.57
CA VAL A 148 -12.63 15.29 -6.19
C VAL A 148 -11.69 15.80 -5.09
N TRP A 149 -10.88 14.91 -4.55
CA TRP A 149 -9.93 15.27 -3.49
C TRP A 149 -8.49 15.29 -4.03
N ARG A 150 -7.69 16.20 -3.48
CA ARG A 150 -6.26 16.26 -3.75
C ARG A 150 -5.48 15.40 -2.76
N GLY A 151 -4.27 14.97 -3.12
CA GLY A 151 -3.44 14.08 -2.32
C GLY A 151 -3.45 14.31 -0.79
N PRO A 152 -3.24 15.54 -0.29
CA PRO A 152 -3.26 15.80 1.16
C PRO A 152 -4.61 15.52 1.83
N VAL A 153 -5.73 15.75 1.11
CA VAL A 153 -7.08 15.47 1.63
C VAL A 153 -7.34 13.97 1.68
N ILE A 154 -6.87 13.24 0.66
CA ILE A 154 -6.96 11.77 0.61
C ILE A 154 -6.20 11.15 1.79
N ALA A 155 -4.95 11.57 2.00
CA ALA A 155 -4.16 11.10 3.13
C ALA A 155 -4.80 11.47 4.48
N GLY A 156 -5.41 12.65 4.59
CA GLY A 156 -6.19 13.07 5.76
C GLY A 156 -7.40 12.16 6.02
N ALA A 157 -8.14 11.78 4.98
CA ALA A 157 -9.28 10.87 5.11
C ALA A 157 -8.86 9.46 5.62
N VAL A 158 -7.76 8.92 5.09
CA VAL A 158 -7.24 7.62 5.57
C VAL A 158 -6.80 7.70 7.03
N LYS A 159 -6.18 8.81 7.46
CA LYS A 159 -5.88 9.06 8.88
C LYS A 159 -7.13 9.09 9.73
N GLN A 160 -8.19 9.79 9.28
CA GLN A 160 -9.48 9.83 9.97
C GLN A 160 -10.10 8.43 10.07
N PHE A 161 -10.04 7.59 9.03
CA PHE A 161 -10.51 6.20 9.12
C PHE A 161 -9.74 5.37 10.14
N TRP A 162 -8.48 5.70 10.36
CA TRP A 162 -7.68 5.07 11.40
C TRP A 162 -8.03 5.57 12.80
N GLN A 163 -8.24 6.88 12.96
CA GLN A 163 -8.43 7.53 14.25
C GLN A 163 -9.89 7.53 14.73
N ASP A 164 -10.87 7.65 13.82
CA ASP A 164 -12.28 7.85 14.15
C ASP A 164 -13.11 6.57 14.01
N VAL A 165 -12.62 5.55 13.29
CA VAL A 165 -13.32 4.27 13.13
C VAL A 165 -12.93 3.32 14.26
N ILE A 166 -13.92 2.69 14.86
CA ILE A 166 -13.75 1.72 15.94
C ILE A 166 -13.53 0.32 15.37
N TRP A 167 -12.25 -0.07 15.28
CA TRP A 167 -11.82 -1.39 14.82
C TRP A 167 -11.68 -2.35 15.99
N LYS A 168 -12.74 -3.10 16.28
CA LYS A 168 -12.81 -3.90 17.49
C LYS A 168 -12.32 -5.33 17.27
N ASP A 169 -11.29 -5.72 18.03
CA ASP A 169 -10.74 -7.10 18.06
C ASP A 169 -10.35 -7.67 16.69
N VAL A 170 -9.74 -6.83 15.84
CA VAL A 170 -9.28 -7.21 14.50
C VAL A 170 -7.94 -7.95 14.59
N ASP A 171 -7.88 -9.18 14.05
CA ASP A 171 -6.63 -9.93 13.96
C ASP A 171 -5.75 -9.42 12.81
N PHE A 172 -6.33 -9.27 11.62
CA PHE A 172 -5.65 -8.78 10.43
C PHE A 172 -6.44 -7.67 9.74
N MET A 173 -5.81 -6.54 9.55
CA MET A 173 -6.33 -5.44 8.73
C MET A 173 -5.59 -5.37 7.42
N PHE A 174 -6.30 -5.44 6.30
CA PHE A 174 -5.75 -5.18 4.97
C PHE A 174 -6.03 -3.72 4.57
N VAL A 175 -4.96 -3.00 4.24
CA VAL A 175 -5.06 -1.63 3.72
C VAL A 175 -4.91 -1.69 2.21
N ASP A 176 -6.00 -1.46 1.49
CA ASP A 176 -6.01 -1.39 0.03
C ASP A 176 -5.50 -0.02 -0.41
N MET A 177 -4.22 0.03 -0.78
CA MET A 177 -3.50 1.27 -1.05
C MET A 177 -3.88 1.86 -2.42
N PRO A 178 -3.84 3.18 -2.60
CA PRO A 178 -3.96 3.75 -3.94
C PRO A 178 -2.84 3.25 -4.86
N PRO A 179 -3.08 3.17 -6.18
CA PRO A 179 -2.08 2.68 -7.11
C PRO A 179 -0.88 3.64 -7.22
N GLY A 180 0.29 3.07 -7.48
CA GLY A 180 1.54 3.82 -7.62
C GLY A 180 2.36 3.86 -6.33
N THR A 181 3.48 4.60 -6.39
CA THR A 181 4.45 4.79 -5.30
C THR A 181 4.67 6.27 -5.02
N GLY A 182 3.61 7.08 -5.17
CA GLY A 182 3.66 8.53 -4.97
C GLY A 182 3.42 8.96 -3.53
N ASP A 183 3.10 10.24 -3.35
CA ASP A 183 2.99 10.88 -2.04
C ASP A 183 1.87 10.31 -1.16
N VAL A 184 0.75 9.86 -1.77
CA VAL A 184 -0.39 9.34 -0.99
C VAL A 184 -0.08 8.00 -0.33
N PRO A 185 0.39 6.96 -1.06
CA PRO A 185 0.87 5.72 -0.43
C PRO A 185 1.93 5.98 0.64
N LEU A 186 2.89 6.85 0.36
CA LEU A 186 3.95 7.19 1.31
C LEU A 186 3.39 7.78 2.61
N THR A 187 2.45 8.73 2.50
CA THR A 187 1.82 9.37 3.68
C THR A 187 1.01 8.35 4.49
N VAL A 188 0.28 7.44 3.82
CA VAL A 188 -0.47 6.39 4.50
C VAL A 188 0.47 5.47 5.28
N PHE A 189 1.58 5.02 4.66
CA PHE A 189 2.59 4.21 5.35
C PHE A 189 3.25 4.93 6.53
N GLN A 190 3.45 6.25 6.44
CA GLN A 190 4.00 7.03 7.55
C GLN A 190 3.01 7.16 8.72
N SER A 191 1.72 7.11 8.43
CA SER A 191 0.66 7.35 9.40
C SER A 191 0.14 6.10 10.08
N LEU A 192 0.16 4.94 9.38
CA LEU A 192 -0.35 3.67 9.87
C LEU A 192 0.79 2.75 10.31
N PRO A 193 0.65 1.98 11.40
CA PRO A 193 1.65 1.01 11.85
C PRO A 193 1.60 -0.26 10.99
N VAL A 194 2.05 -0.17 9.73
CA VAL A 194 2.03 -1.31 8.80
C VAL A 194 3.10 -2.33 9.18
N ASP A 195 2.69 -3.58 9.40
CA ASP A 195 3.56 -4.70 9.78
C ASP A 195 4.23 -5.38 8.57
N GLY A 196 3.66 -5.24 7.38
CA GLY A 196 4.21 -5.78 6.14
C GLY A 196 3.42 -5.38 4.91
N ILE A 197 4.03 -5.49 3.73
CA ILE A 197 3.36 -5.22 2.47
C ILE A 197 3.38 -6.42 1.53
N ILE A 198 2.31 -6.55 0.74
CA ILE A 198 2.21 -7.46 -0.39
C ILE A 198 2.18 -6.62 -1.67
N VAL A 199 3.06 -6.93 -2.61
CA VAL A 199 3.14 -6.24 -3.90
C VAL A 199 2.33 -7.01 -4.93
N VAL A 200 1.30 -6.37 -5.51
CA VAL A 200 0.46 -6.95 -6.55
C VAL A 200 0.88 -6.42 -7.92
N THR A 201 1.10 -7.33 -8.85
CA THR A 201 1.51 -7.02 -10.22
C THR A 201 0.75 -7.89 -11.24
N SER A 202 1.01 -7.67 -12.53
CA SER A 202 0.50 -8.49 -13.64
C SER A 202 1.61 -8.70 -14.67
N PRO A 203 1.57 -9.76 -15.51
CA PRO A 203 2.63 -10.07 -16.49
C PRO A 203 2.71 -8.99 -17.57
N GLN A 204 3.51 -7.95 -17.34
CA GLN A 204 3.77 -6.88 -18.31
C GLN A 204 5.22 -6.42 -18.17
N GLN A 205 5.79 -5.84 -19.20
CA GLN A 205 7.22 -5.48 -19.29
C GLN A 205 7.77 -4.58 -18.17
N LEU A 206 6.90 -3.90 -17.40
CA LEU A 206 7.31 -2.98 -16.33
C LEU A 206 7.32 -3.61 -14.92
N VAL A 207 7.15 -4.92 -14.80
CA VAL A 207 7.10 -5.61 -13.49
C VAL A 207 8.34 -5.30 -12.64
N SER A 208 9.54 -5.36 -13.23
CA SER A 208 10.79 -5.06 -12.54
C SER A 208 10.78 -3.67 -11.90
N LEU A 209 10.44 -2.64 -12.66
CA LEU A 209 10.39 -1.26 -12.16
C LEU A 209 9.34 -1.07 -11.06
N ILE A 210 8.21 -1.76 -11.17
CA ILE A 210 7.12 -1.68 -10.20
C ILE A 210 7.53 -2.30 -8.87
N VAL A 211 8.09 -3.52 -8.92
CA VAL A 211 8.58 -4.23 -7.73
C VAL A 211 9.71 -3.44 -7.08
N GLU A 212 10.69 -2.97 -7.86
CA GLU A 212 11.81 -2.16 -7.34
C GLU A 212 11.32 -0.89 -6.62
N LYS A 213 10.38 -0.16 -7.20
CA LYS A 213 9.81 1.04 -6.54
C LYS A 213 9.10 0.70 -5.24
N ALA A 214 8.33 -0.39 -5.22
CA ALA A 214 7.63 -0.84 -4.01
C ALA A 214 8.61 -1.26 -2.92
N VAL A 215 9.68 -1.99 -3.28
CA VAL A 215 10.76 -2.39 -2.35
C VAL A 215 11.48 -1.17 -1.79
N ASN A 216 11.85 -0.22 -2.65
CA ASN A 216 12.51 1.01 -2.22
C ASN A 216 11.63 1.85 -1.28
N MET A 217 10.33 1.94 -1.57
CA MET A 217 9.38 2.62 -0.70
C MET A 217 9.26 1.92 0.67
N ALA A 218 9.15 0.59 0.67
CA ALA A 218 9.08 -0.21 1.88
C ALA A 218 10.35 -0.06 2.74
N ALA A 219 11.53 -0.07 2.10
CA ALA A 219 12.80 0.14 2.77
C ALA A 219 12.91 1.54 3.40
N MET A 220 12.43 2.58 2.72
CA MET A 220 12.37 3.94 3.27
C MET A 220 11.48 4.02 4.52
N MET A 221 10.44 3.20 4.59
CA MET A 221 9.48 3.15 5.70
C MET A 221 9.85 2.13 6.77
N ASN A 222 10.92 1.36 6.55
CA ASN A 222 11.33 0.25 7.41
C ASN A 222 10.19 -0.78 7.61
N VAL A 223 9.44 -1.06 6.53
CA VAL A 223 8.35 -2.04 6.51
C VAL A 223 8.80 -3.24 5.67
N PRO A 224 8.67 -4.49 6.16
CA PRO A 224 9.05 -5.66 5.39
C PRO A 224 8.12 -5.89 4.20
N VAL A 225 8.71 -6.34 3.07
CA VAL A 225 7.95 -6.85 1.92
C VAL A 225 7.76 -8.34 2.11
N LEU A 226 6.52 -8.79 2.28
CA LEU A 226 6.17 -10.20 2.50
C LEU A 226 6.36 -11.03 1.21
N GLY A 227 6.15 -10.41 0.07
CA GLY A 227 6.37 -11.01 -1.24
C GLY A 227 5.51 -10.39 -2.33
N VAL A 228 5.52 -11.05 -3.49
CA VAL A 228 4.87 -10.59 -4.72
C VAL A 228 3.73 -11.53 -5.10
N VAL A 229 2.58 -10.96 -5.45
CA VAL A 229 1.43 -11.64 -6.06
C VAL A 229 1.33 -11.21 -7.51
N GLU A 230 1.47 -12.15 -8.44
CA GLU A 230 1.20 -11.92 -9.84
C GLU A 230 -0.24 -12.30 -10.17
N ASN A 231 -1.07 -11.32 -10.45
CA ASN A 231 -2.44 -11.54 -10.90
C ASN A 231 -2.51 -11.52 -12.44
N MET A 232 -3.54 -12.16 -13.01
CA MET A 232 -3.75 -12.26 -14.47
C MET A 232 -2.59 -12.95 -15.19
N ALA A 233 -1.92 -13.91 -14.53
CA ALA A 233 -0.73 -14.58 -15.04
C ALA A 233 -1.01 -15.37 -16.33
N TRP A 234 -2.17 -15.96 -16.48
CA TRP A 234 -2.66 -16.66 -17.68
C TRP A 234 -4.21 -16.71 -17.68
N ALA A 235 -4.78 -17.00 -18.82
CA ALA A 235 -6.15 -17.46 -18.93
C ALA A 235 -6.17 -18.96 -19.23
N VAL A 236 -7.25 -19.65 -18.88
CA VAL A 236 -7.45 -21.06 -19.22
C VAL A 236 -8.40 -21.15 -20.42
N CYS A 237 -7.97 -21.83 -21.48
CA CYS A 237 -8.82 -22.06 -22.64
C CYS A 237 -10.05 -22.90 -22.23
N PRO A 238 -11.29 -22.44 -22.46
CA PRO A 238 -12.49 -23.18 -22.05
C PRO A 238 -12.72 -24.48 -22.84
N HIS A 239 -12.05 -24.66 -23.97
CA HIS A 239 -12.20 -25.84 -24.84
C HIS A 239 -11.21 -26.93 -24.55
N CYS A 240 -9.91 -26.58 -24.36
CA CYS A 240 -8.83 -27.58 -24.21
C CYS A 240 -8.13 -27.51 -22.84
N GLY A 241 -8.40 -26.52 -22.02
CA GLY A 241 -7.75 -26.34 -20.71
C GLY A 241 -6.34 -25.79 -20.76
N GLU A 242 -5.80 -25.49 -21.96
CA GLU A 242 -4.46 -24.96 -22.13
C GLU A 242 -4.32 -23.54 -21.56
N LYS A 243 -3.14 -23.23 -20.99
CA LYS A 243 -2.83 -21.88 -20.45
C LYS A 243 -2.50 -20.94 -21.61
N LEU A 244 -3.21 -19.84 -21.65
CA LEU A 244 -3.01 -18.74 -22.60
C LEU A 244 -2.36 -17.56 -21.88
N TYR A 245 -1.14 -17.21 -22.24
CA TYR A 245 -0.41 -16.07 -21.68
C TYR A 245 -0.81 -14.77 -22.39
N VAL A 246 -1.98 -14.22 -22.02
CA VAL A 246 -2.60 -13.07 -22.69
C VAL A 246 -1.72 -11.83 -22.67
N PHE A 247 -0.92 -11.65 -21.61
CA PHE A 247 -0.01 -10.53 -21.43
C PHE A 247 1.46 -10.89 -21.69
N GLY A 248 1.74 -12.03 -22.31
CA GLY A 248 3.08 -12.56 -22.51
C GLY A 248 3.57 -13.45 -21.37
N GLU A 249 4.79 -13.96 -21.52
CA GLU A 249 5.43 -14.77 -20.47
C GLU A 249 5.77 -13.90 -19.25
N SER A 250 5.67 -14.51 -18.08
CA SER A 250 5.94 -13.85 -16.83
C SER A 250 7.42 -13.91 -16.49
N HIS A 251 7.95 -12.79 -16.00
CA HIS A 251 9.29 -12.67 -15.43
C HIS A 251 9.26 -12.41 -13.92
N VAL A 252 8.10 -12.63 -13.26
CA VAL A 252 7.92 -12.28 -11.84
C VAL A 252 8.88 -13.04 -10.93
N GLU A 253 9.18 -14.30 -11.23
CA GLU A 253 10.09 -15.12 -10.42
C GLU A 253 11.52 -14.59 -10.45
N GLU A 254 12.02 -14.22 -11.66
CA GLU A 254 13.33 -13.61 -11.83
C GLU A 254 13.44 -12.26 -11.12
N VAL A 255 12.40 -11.44 -11.26
CA VAL A 255 12.34 -10.12 -10.63
C VAL A 255 12.26 -10.23 -9.11
N ALA A 256 11.41 -11.11 -8.59
CA ALA A 256 11.27 -11.33 -7.15
C ALA A 256 12.58 -11.86 -6.55
N ALA A 257 13.23 -12.85 -7.23
CA ALA A 257 14.51 -13.41 -6.80
C ALA A 257 15.63 -12.36 -6.77
N ALA A 258 15.67 -11.44 -7.74
CA ALA A 258 16.65 -10.35 -7.76
C ALA A 258 16.56 -9.42 -6.54
N HIS A 259 15.38 -9.35 -5.90
CA HIS A 259 15.15 -8.58 -4.67
C HIS A 259 15.07 -9.46 -3.40
N GLY A 260 15.34 -10.76 -3.51
CA GLY A 260 15.23 -11.70 -2.40
C GLY A 260 13.80 -11.90 -1.87
N LEU A 261 12.80 -11.69 -2.72
CA LEU A 261 11.39 -11.78 -2.36
C LEU A 261 10.78 -13.10 -2.82
N PRO A 262 9.86 -13.71 -2.06
CA PRO A 262 9.09 -14.84 -2.51
C PRO A 262 7.97 -14.41 -3.48
N VAL A 263 7.67 -15.25 -4.48
CA VAL A 263 6.41 -15.19 -5.23
C VAL A 263 5.35 -15.94 -4.42
N LEU A 264 4.42 -15.19 -3.83
CA LEU A 264 3.39 -15.73 -2.94
C LEU A 264 2.24 -16.38 -3.72
N ALA A 265 1.91 -15.83 -4.88
CA ALA A 265 0.87 -16.39 -5.74
C ALA A 265 1.06 -15.99 -7.20
N ARG A 266 0.56 -16.84 -8.09
CA ARG A 266 0.34 -16.54 -9.50
C ARG A 266 -1.10 -16.91 -9.84
N CYS A 267 -1.95 -15.90 -9.99
CA CYS A 267 -3.39 -16.07 -10.16
C CYS A 267 -3.79 -15.99 -11.64
N PRO A 268 -4.62 -16.91 -12.14
CA PRO A 268 -5.15 -16.81 -13.48
C PRO A 268 -6.16 -15.68 -13.63
N LEU A 269 -6.42 -15.25 -14.86
CA LEU A 269 -7.65 -14.57 -15.23
C LEU A 269 -8.82 -15.51 -14.94
N ASN A 270 -9.64 -15.16 -13.97
CA ASN A 270 -10.79 -15.99 -13.56
C ASN A 270 -12.11 -15.26 -13.81
N PRO A 271 -12.85 -15.62 -14.89
CA PRO A 271 -14.14 -14.97 -15.21
C PRO A 271 -15.20 -15.18 -14.13
N GLN A 272 -15.14 -16.30 -13.37
CA GLN A 272 -16.07 -16.55 -12.29
C GLN A 272 -15.83 -15.61 -11.11
N LEU A 273 -14.56 -15.41 -10.73
CA LEU A 273 -14.18 -14.43 -9.69
C LEU A 273 -14.62 -13.02 -10.09
N ALA A 274 -14.36 -12.62 -11.34
CA ALA A 274 -14.77 -11.33 -11.86
C ALA A 274 -16.30 -11.15 -11.78
N LYS A 275 -17.06 -12.16 -12.19
CA LYS A 275 -18.53 -12.15 -12.11
C LYS A 275 -19.03 -12.03 -10.66
N GLN A 276 -18.42 -12.75 -9.72
CA GLN A 276 -18.81 -12.67 -8.30
C GLN A 276 -18.46 -11.32 -7.69
N ALA A 277 -17.33 -10.74 -8.09
CA ALA A 277 -16.94 -9.39 -7.71
C ALA A 277 -17.94 -8.33 -8.23
N ASP A 278 -18.35 -8.43 -9.50
CA ASP A 278 -19.35 -7.52 -10.09
C ASP A 278 -20.72 -7.63 -9.41
N LEU A 279 -21.08 -8.83 -8.95
CA LEU A 279 -22.31 -9.10 -8.20
C LEU A 279 -22.21 -8.71 -6.71
N GLY A 280 -21.06 -8.32 -6.21
CA GLY A 280 -20.84 -7.99 -4.79
C GLY A 280 -20.92 -9.22 -3.88
N VAL A 281 -20.51 -10.37 -4.36
CA VAL A 281 -20.56 -11.64 -3.60
C VAL A 281 -19.20 -12.35 -3.58
N ILE A 282 -18.12 -11.57 -3.50
CA ILE A 282 -16.75 -12.09 -3.53
C ILE A 282 -16.48 -13.11 -2.41
N GLU A 283 -17.16 -12.98 -1.28
CA GLU A 283 -17.09 -13.91 -0.15
C GLU A 283 -17.53 -15.34 -0.50
N SER A 284 -18.31 -15.51 -1.58
CA SER A 284 -18.74 -16.83 -2.06
C SER A 284 -17.77 -17.51 -3.02
N PHE A 285 -16.70 -16.82 -3.43
CA PHE A 285 -15.72 -17.40 -4.33
C PHE A 285 -14.88 -18.46 -3.59
N GLU A 286 -14.85 -19.66 -4.14
CA GLU A 286 -14.04 -20.77 -3.67
C GLU A 286 -12.82 -20.93 -4.59
N GLY A 287 -11.61 -20.67 -4.08
CA GLY A 287 -10.37 -20.79 -4.84
C GLY A 287 -9.16 -20.63 -3.94
N GLU A 288 -8.15 -21.45 -4.16
CA GLU A 288 -6.94 -21.60 -3.32
C GLU A 288 -5.71 -20.87 -3.88
N THR A 289 -5.90 -19.89 -4.76
CA THR A 289 -4.78 -19.27 -5.48
C THR A 289 -3.92 -18.35 -4.62
N LEU A 290 -4.44 -17.89 -3.47
CA LEU A 290 -3.76 -16.95 -2.55
C LEU A 290 -3.35 -17.59 -1.21
N ASP A 291 -3.42 -18.92 -1.06
CA ASP A 291 -3.14 -19.60 0.21
C ASP A 291 -1.75 -19.31 0.75
N LYS A 292 -0.71 -19.37 -0.10
CA LYS A 292 0.65 -19.02 0.33
C LYS A 292 0.79 -17.55 0.76
N ALA A 293 0.01 -16.65 0.17
CA ALA A 293 -0.01 -15.26 0.57
C ALA A 293 -0.71 -15.10 1.93
N ALA A 294 -1.80 -15.84 2.15
CA ALA A 294 -2.47 -15.91 3.45
C ALA A 294 -1.54 -16.52 4.51
N ASP A 295 -0.81 -17.61 4.20
CA ASP A 295 0.17 -18.22 5.11
C ASP A 295 1.28 -17.22 5.49
N ALA A 296 1.78 -16.44 4.53
CA ALA A 296 2.80 -15.43 4.79
C ALA A 296 2.30 -14.31 5.72
N VAL A 297 1.01 -13.94 5.63
CA VAL A 297 0.38 -12.99 6.55
C VAL A 297 0.17 -13.62 7.92
N GLU A 298 -0.31 -14.86 7.98
CA GLU A 298 -0.57 -15.60 9.23
C GLU A 298 0.70 -15.80 10.06
N ASN A 299 1.85 -15.99 9.39
CA ASN A 299 3.16 -16.11 10.04
C ASN A 299 3.65 -14.83 10.73
N LEU A 300 2.94 -13.70 10.60
CA LEU A 300 3.23 -12.48 11.35
C LEU A 300 2.66 -12.50 12.78
N MET A 301 1.73 -13.42 13.08
CA MET A 301 1.16 -13.56 14.42
C MET A 301 2.17 -14.17 15.38
#